data_736beec56609783c9909ffb9aab70bbb
#
_entry.id   736beec56609783c9909ffb9aab70bbb
#
_cell.length_a   1.000
_cell.length_b   1.000
_cell.length_c   1.000
_cell.angle_alpha   90.00
_cell.angle_beta   90.00
_cell.angle_gamma   90.00
#
_symmetry.space_group_name_H-M   'P 1'
#
loop_
_entity.id
_entity.type
_entity.pdbx_description
1 polymer ?
#
loop_
_entity_poly.entity_id
_entity_poly.type
_entity_poly.pdbx_seq_one_letter_code
_entity_poly.pdbx_strand_id
1 'polypeptide(L)'
;MVNISSIKKTRFELDSQGCKLRGFILRPPQAGRLPTVIVSHGFASCTRDTKKYAMVFAEEGYAAVCFDFCMSGSGKSTGSSLGMSVLTEKTDLLNVLDYIKTLNFIDPDRITLAGCSQGGFVAALAAVEREQEIEQLIMYYPALCIPDDARRGQMINAKFDPAHVPEQFRALFVRLGAKYALDAQGLDPYREICGFSKPVLIVHGTEDKLVDISYSRRAAQGYPNCRLVEVKGDHGFILSGFAESKRATLEFLHSTH
;
A
#
# COMPACT_ATOMS: atom_id res chain seq x y z
N MET A 1 4.65 -0.97 -24.38
CA MET A 1 3.33 -0.64 -23.76
C MET A 1 2.24 -1.51 -24.34
N VAL A 2 1.45 -2.11 -23.49
CA VAL A 2 0.31 -2.96 -23.86
C VAL A 2 -0.89 -2.07 -24.26
N ASN A 3 -1.69 -2.49 -25.25
CA ASN A 3 -2.92 -1.78 -25.59
C ASN A 3 -3.93 -1.87 -24.43
N ILE A 4 -4.35 -0.74 -23.88
CA ILE A 4 -5.26 -0.63 -22.72
C ILE A 4 -6.57 -1.37 -22.94
N SER A 5 -7.13 -1.34 -24.16
CA SER A 5 -8.40 -2.02 -24.51
C SER A 5 -8.31 -3.54 -24.43
N SER A 6 -7.12 -4.13 -24.44
CA SER A 6 -6.88 -5.57 -24.35
C SER A 6 -6.64 -6.07 -22.91
N ILE A 7 -6.54 -5.17 -21.92
CA ILE A 7 -6.34 -5.54 -20.52
C ILE A 7 -7.66 -6.10 -19.95
N LYS A 8 -7.63 -7.38 -19.57
CA LYS A 8 -8.79 -8.06 -18.98
C LYS A 8 -8.87 -7.78 -17.48
N LYS A 9 -10.04 -7.36 -17.00
CA LYS A 9 -10.33 -7.23 -15.56
C LYS A 9 -11.08 -8.44 -15.05
N THR A 10 -10.49 -9.16 -14.07
CA THR A 10 -11.12 -10.30 -13.39
C THR A 10 -11.29 -9.96 -11.91
N ARG A 11 -12.48 -10.19 -11.33
CA ARG A 11 -12.72 -10.02 -9.90
C ARG A 11 -12.37 -11.29 -9.16
N PHE A 12 -11.99 -11.12 -7.88
CA PHE A 12 -11.80 -12.22 -6.96
C PHE A 12 -12.37 -11.88 -5.58
N GLU A 13 -12.61 -12.91 -4.80
CA GLU A 13 -13.00 -12.86 -3.39
C GLU A 13 -12.22 -13.97 -2.66
N LEU A 14 -11.74 -13.66 -1.47
CA LEU A 14 -11.11 -14.63 -0.59
C LEU A 14 -11.51 -14.36 0.87
N ASP A 15 -11.35 -15.36 1.72
CA ASP A 15 -11.54 -15.20 3.16
C ASP A 15 -10.26 -14.66 3.81
N SER A 16 -10.39 -13.60 4.58
CA SER A 16 -9.31 -13.02 5.37
C SER A 16 -9.83 -12.60 6.72
N GLN A 17 -9.25 -13.13 7.79
CA GLN A 17 -9.58 -12.77 9.18
C GLN A 17 -11.08 -12.82 9.49
N GLY A 18 -11.79 -13.81 8.93
CA GLY A 18 -13.25 -13.95 9.07
C GLY A 18 -14.09 -12.98 8.24
N CYS A 19 -13.46 -12.22 7.36
CA CYS A 19 -14.10 -11.27 6.45
C CYS A 19 -13.98 -11.73 5.00
N LYS A 20 -14.86 -11.24 4.13
CA LYS A 20 -14.74 -11.40 2.69
C LYS A 20 -13.91 -10.25 2.11
N LEU A 21 -12.68 -10.55 1.71
CA LEU A 21 -11.80 -9.64 1.01
C LEU A 21 -12.09 -9.69 -0.48
N ARG A 22 -12.31 -8.54 -1.11
CA ARG A 22 -12.66 -8.41 -2.52
C ARG A 22 -11.68 -7.55 -3.28
N GLY A 23 -11.38 -8.01 -4.49
CA GLY A 23 -10.45 -7.31 -5.35
C GLY A 23 -10.67 -7.59 -6.83
N PHE A 24 -9.71 -7.13 -7.63
CA PHE A 24 -9.64 -7.47 -9.04
C PHE A 24 -8.19 -7.51 -9.52
N ILE A 25 -7.98 -8.24 -10.60
CA ILE A 25 -6.71 -8.34 -11.31
C ILE A 25 -6.89 -7.73 -12.70
N LEU A 26 -6.02 -6.80 -13.07
CA LEU A 26 -5.84 -6.31 -14.43
C LEU A 26 -4.78 -7.19 -15.09
N ARG A 27 -5.19 -8.00 -16.06
CA ARG A 27 -4.30 -8.94 -16.75
C ARG A 27 -4.08 -8.45 -18.18
N PRO A 28 -2.84 -8.13 -18.58
CA PRO A 28 -2.50 -7.86 -19.97
C PRO A 28 -2.58 -9.17 -20.82
N PRO A 29 -2.69 -9.06 -22.16
CA PRO A 29 -2.97 -10.21 -23.03
C PRO A 29 -1.76 -11.10 -23.33
N GLN A 30 -0.66 -10.94 -22.61
CA GLN A 30 0.57 -11.70 -22.82
C GLN A 30 0.39 -13.18 -22.42
N ALA A 31 1.09 -14.05 -23.15
CA ALA A 31 1.18 -15.48 -22.83
C ALA A 31 2.24 -15.75 -21.73
N GLY A 32 2.09 -16.87 -21.01
CA GLY A 32 3.03 -17.28 -19.97
C GLY A 32 2.73 -16.69 -18.60
N ARG A 33 3.71 -16.81 -17.71
CA ARG A 33 3.65 -16.23 -16.37
C ARG A 33 4.04 -14.75 -16.42
N LEU A 34 3.31 -13.94 -15.69
CA LEU A 34 3.46 -12.49 -15.68
C LEU A 34 4.10 -12.00 -14.39
N PRO A 35 5.04 -11.04 -14.45
CA PRO A 35 5.41 -10.27 -13.27
C PRO A 35 4.15 -9.64 -12.70
N THR A 36 4.10 -9.49 -11.38
CA THR A 36 2.86 -9.10 -10.72
C THR A 36 3.10 -7.98 -9.73
N VAL A 37 2.18 -7.02 -9.68
CA VAL A 37 2.16 -6.00 -8.64
C VAL A 37 0.87 -6.11 -7.82
N ILE A 38 0.99 -6.04 -6.49
CA ILE A 38 -0.16 -5.89 -5.59
C ILE A 38 -0.17 -4.44 -5.11
N VAL A 39 -1.26 -3.71 -5.37
CA VAL A 39 -1.39 -2.28 -5.05
C VAL A 39 -2.39 -2.08 -3.91
N SER A 40 -1.87 -1.67 -2.75
CA SER A 40 -2.61 -1.42 -1.52
C SER A 40 -3.09 0.03 -1.43
N HIS A 41 -4.36 0.24 -1.05
CA HIS A 41 -4.93 1.58 -0.89
C HIS A 41 -4.61 2.19 0.48
N GLY A 42 -4.82 3.52 0.62
CA GLY A 42 -4.65 4.25 1.86
C GLY A 42 -5.87 4.22 2.78
N PHE A 43 -5.77 4.92 3.91
CA PHE A 43 -6.87 5.11 4.86
C PHE A 43 -8.09 5.74 4.19
N ALA A 44 -9.29 5.26 4.54
CA ALA A 44 -10.56 5.74 4.00
C ALA A 44 -10.68 5.74 2.46
N SER A 45 -9.85 4.93 1.79
CA SER A 45 -9.77 4.75 0.34
C SER A 45 -10.23 3.34 -0.07
N CYS A 46 -10.16 3.03 -1.36
CA CYS A 46 -10.52 1.71 -1.91
C CYS A 46 -9.85 1.48 -3.27
N THR A 47 -10.12 0.33 -3.87
CA THR A 47 -9.59 -0.06 -5.19
C THR A 47 -9.88 0.92 -6.32
N ARG A 48 -10.88 1.80 -6.20
CA ARG A 48 -11.16 2.85 -7.20
C ARG A 48 -9.99 3.82 -7.31
N ASP A 49 -9.40 4.19 -6.17
CA ASP A 49 -8.35 5.20 -6.10
C ASP A 49 -6.98 4.64 -6.50
N THR A 50 -6.72 3.35 -6.19
CA THR A 50 -5.48 2.67 -6.58
C THR A 50 -5.47 2.17 -8.01
N LYS A 51 -6.62 2.10 -8.68
CA LYS A 51 -6.72 1.62 -10.07
C LYS A 51 -5.80 2.42 -11.02
N LYS A 52 -5.63 3.74 -10.81
CA LYS A 52 -4.76 4.56 -11.66
C LYS A 52 -3.30 4.09 -11.62
N TYR A 53 -2.81 3.66 -10.44
CA TYR A 53 -1.47 3.08 -10.28
C TYR A 53 -1.39 1.68 -10.90
N ALA A 54 -2.38 0.82 -10.63
CA ALA A 54 -2.43 -0.52 -11.20
C ALA A 54 -2.43 -0.50 -12.73
N MET A 55 -3.07 0.50 -13.36
CA MET A 55 -3.05 0.65 -14.82
C MET A 55 -1.65 0.93 -15.36
N VAL A 56 -0.81 1.71 -14.64
CA VAL A 56 0.58 1.95 -15.03
C VAL A 56 1.35 0.64 -15.18
N PHE A 57 1.22 -0.25 -14.22
CA PHE A 57 1.87 -1.56 -14.26
C PHE A 57 1.27 -2.49 -15.34
N ALA A 58 -0.05 -2.49 -15.50
CA ALA A 58 -0.70 -3.33 -16.50
C ALA A 58 -0.34 -2.92 -17.94
N GLU A 59 -0.11 -1.61 -18.18
CA GLU A 59 0.41 -1.09 -19.46
C GLU A 59 1.84 -1.56 -19.75
N GLU A 60 2.63 -1.84 -18.70
CA GLU A 60 4.00 -2.36 -18.79
C GLU A 60 4.07 -3.90 -18.75
N GLY A 61 2.92 -4.58 -18.81
CA GLY A 61 2.88 -6.04 -18.92
C GLY A 61 2.78 -6.81 -17.60
N TYR A 62 2.59 -6.12 -16.48
CA TYR A 62 2.38 -6.76 -15.18
C TYR A 62 0.92 -7.20 -15.01
N ALA A 63 0.69 -8.30 -14.34
CA ALA A 63 -0.59 -8.56 -13.71
C ALA A 63 -0.73 -7.61 -12.51
N ALA A 64 -1.70 -6.68 -12.54
CA ALA A 64 -1.86 -5.70 -11.48
C ALA A 64 -3.08 -6.00 -10.62
N VAL A 65 -2.85 -6.25 -9.34
CA VAL A 65 -3.84 -6.67 -8.34
C VAL A 65 -4.22 -5.47 -7.49
N CYS A 66 -5.51 -5.17 -7.41
CA CYS A 66 -6.07 -4.23 -6.44
C CYS A 66 -7.11 -4.96 -5.59
N PHE A 67 -7.13 -4.64 -4.31
CA PHE A 67 -8.10 -5.19 -3.37
C PHE A 67 -8.51 -4.13 -2.34
N ASP A 68 -9.69 -4.27 -1.79
CA ASP A 68 -10.16 -3.47 -0.67
C ASP A 68 -9.78 -4.19 0.63
N PHE A 69 -9.09 -3.55 1.55
CA PHE A 69 -8.80 -4.13 2.87
C PHE A 69 -10.09 -4.48 3.60
N CYS A 70 -10.09 -5.59 4.33
CA CYS A 70 -11.13 -5.92 5.27
C CYS A 70 -11.22 -4.84 6.35
N MET A 71 -12.39 -4.62 6.88
CA MET A 71 -12.62 -3.68 7.99
C MET A 71 -12.24 -2.21 7.68
N SER A 72 -11.83 -1.86 6.46
CA SER A 72 -11.39 -0.50 6.12
C SER A 72 -12.48 0.58 6.24
N GLY A 73 -13.74 0.18 6.36
CA GLY A 73 -14.88 1.11 6.38
C GLY A 73 -15.19 1.73 5.03
N SER A 74 -14.47 1.34 3.98
CA SER A 74 -14.65 1.76 2.58
C SER A 74 -14.47 0.57 1.64
N GLY A 75 -14.86 0.73 0.37
CA GLY A 75 -14.72 -0.35 -0.61
C GLY A 75 -15.80 -1.42 -0.52
N LYS A 76 -15.47 -2.65 -0.93
CA LYS A 76 -16.41 -3.78 -1.08
C LYS A 76 -16.11 -4.96 -0.16
N SER A 77 -14.96 -4.99 0.50
CA SER A 77 -14.64 -5.99 1.50
C SER A 77 -15.51 -5.81 2.75
N THR A 78 -15.72 -6.91 3.49
CA THR A 78 -16.57 -6.88 4.67
C THR A 78 -15.77 -6.65 5.96
N GLY A 79 -16.47 -6.57 7.08
CA GLY A 79 -15.89 -6.39 8.41
C GLY A 79 -16.17 -5.02 9.01
N SER A 80 -16.06 -4.93 10.31
CA SER A 80 -16.25 -3.69 11.06
C SER A 80 -14.95 -2.92 11.17
N SER A 81 -14.96 -1.64 10.84
CA SER A 81 -13.79 -0.76 10.97
C SER A 81 -13.29 -0.59 12.43
N LEU A 82 -14.06 -1.06 13.41
CA LEU A 82 -13.60 -1.14 14.79
C LEU A 82 -12.45 -2.15 14.99
N GLY A 83 -12.33 -3.15 14.11
CA GLY A 83 -11.25 -4.12 14.14
C GLY A 83 -10.04 -3.74 13.28
N MET A 84 -10.09 -2.65 12.51
CA MET A 84 -9.04 -2.24 11.59
C MET A 84 -7.77 -1.79 12.32
N SER A 85 -6.62 -2.15 11.77
CA SER A 85 -5.31 -1.58 12.10
C SER A 85 -4.33 -1.83 10.96
N VAL A 86 -3.19 -1.18 10.96
CA VAL A 86 -2.11 -1.45 9.97
C VAL A 86 -1.63 -2.91 10.02
N LEU A 87 -1.75 -3.57 11.18
CA LEU A 87 -1.38 -4.99 11.31
C LEU A 87 -2.45 -5.92 10.74
N THR A 88 -3.74 -5.61 10.88
CA THR A 88 -4.80 -6.39 10.22
C THR A 88 -4.77 -6.19 8.71
N GLU A 89 -4.47 -4.98 8.23
CA GLU A 89 -4.29 -4.73 6.80
C GLU A 89 -3.04 -5.43 6.24
N LYS A 90 -1.95 -5.53 7.02
CA LYS A 90 -0.79 -6.35 6.65
C LYS A 90 -1.19 -7.81 6.44
N THR A 91 -1.98 -8.38 7.36
CA THR A 91 -2.48 -9.76 7.23
C THR A 91 -3.33 -9.93 5.96
N ASP A 92 -4.19 -8.97 5.63
CA ASP A 92 -4.97 -9.00 4.40
C ASP A 92 -4.07 -9.00 3.16
N LEU A 93 -3.03 -8.16 3.13
CA LEU A 93 -2.08 -8.12 2.02
C LEU A 93 -1.33 -9.44 1.86
N LEU A 94 -0.92 -10.07 2.97
CA LEU A 94 -0.27 -11.38 2.94
C LEU A 94 -1.20 -12.48 2.43
N ASN A 95 -2.48 -12.46 2.82
CA ASN A 95 -3.48 -13.40 2.29
C ASN A 95 -3.72 -13.20 0.78
N VAL A 96 -3.68 -11.94 0.29
CA VAL A 96 -3.72 -11.66 -1.16
C VAL A 96 -2.46 -12.17 -1.84
N LEU A 97 -1.28 -12.00 -1.26
CA LEU A 97 -0.02 -12.52 -1.78
C LEU A 97 -0.08 -14.05 -1.93
N ASP A 98 -0.54 -14.76 -0.90
CA ASP A 98 -0.69 -16.22 -0.94
C ASP A 98 -1.70 -16.65 -2.00
N TYR A 99 -2.85 -15.95 -2.10
CA TYR A 99 -3.86 -16.24 -3.11
C TYR A 99 -3.33 -16.07 -4.54
N ILE A 100 -2.67 -14.96 -4.85
CA ILE A 100 -2.22 -14.73 -6.23
C ILE A 100 -1.18 -15.75 -6.68
N LYS A 101 -0.36 -16.25 -5.78
CA LYS A 101 0.65 -17.30 -6.06
C LYS A 101 0.02 -18.65 -6.46
N THR A 102 -1.26 -18.87 -6.17
CA THR A 102 -2.00 -20.06 -6.65
C THR A 102 -2.42 -19.95 -8.11
N LEU A 103 -2.35 -18.76 -8.70
CA LEU A 103 -2.82 -18.50 -10.07
C LEU A 103 -1.73 -18.87 -11.08
N ASN A 104 -2.06 -19.74 -12.03
CA ASN A 104 -1.12 -20.32 -13.00
C ASN A 104 -0.43 -19.32 -13.94
N PHE A 105 -0.97 -18.11 -14.08
CA PHE A 105 -0.42 -17.05 -14.92
C PHE A 105 0.47 -16.05 -14.15
N ILE A 106 0.64 -16.22 -12.84
CA ILE A 106 1.51 -15.37 -12.01
C ILE A 106 2.91 -15.98 -11.97
N ASP A 107 3.91 -15.12 -12.11
CA ASP A 107 5.30 -15.47 -11.85
C ASP A 107 5.58 -15.25 -10.35
N PRO A 108 5.76 -16.34 -9.55
CA PRO A 108 5.91 -16.23 -8.11
C PRO A 108 7.26 -15.62 -7.68
N ASP A 109 8.24 -15.56 -8.58
CA ASP A 109 9.57 -15.02 -8.31
C ASP A 109 9.67 -13.52 -8.67
N ARG A 110 8.61 -12.97 -9.30
CA ARG A 110 8.56 -11.58 -9.78
C ARG A 110 7.34 -10.82 -9.23
N ILE A 111 7.29 -10.70 -7.90
CA ILE A 111 6.19 -10.03 -7.21
C ILE A 111 6.67 -8.70 -6.63
N THR A 112 6.00 -7.62 -7.03
CA THR A 112 6.17 -6.27 -6.50
C THR A 112 5.06 -5.96 -5.52
N LEU A 113 5.39 -5.47 -4.33
CA LEU A 113 4.40 -4.80 -3.49
C LEU A 113 4.42 -3.31 -3.76
N ALA A 114 3.22 -2.74 -3.92
CA ALA A 114 3.05 -1.30 -4.05
C ALA A 114 1.96 -0.81 -3.10
N GLY A 115 2.08 0.42 -2.61
CA GLY A 115 1.05 0.96 -1.73
C GLY A 115 1.04 2.48 -1.65
N CYS A 116 -0.14 3.03 -1.37
CA CYS A 116 -0.41 4.45 -1.26
C CYS A 116 -0.67 4.82 0.21
N SER A 117 -0.02 5.86 0.73
CA SER A 117 -0.28 6.37 2.09
C SER A 117 -0.17 5.27 3.15
N GLN A 118 -1.22 4.99 3.94
CA GLN A 118 -1.27 3.85 4.87
C GLN A 118 -0.94 2.52 4.18
N GLY A 119 -1.48 2.27 2.98
CA GLY A 119 -1.16 1.06 2.22
C GLY A 119 0.31 0.96 1.82
N GLY A 120 1.03 2.08 1.70
CA GLY A 120 2.48 2.12 1.52
C GLY A 120 3.23 1.63 2.77
N PHE A 121 2.80 2.03 3.96
CA PHE A 121 3.35 1.52 5.21
C PHE A 121 3.03 0.03 5.40
N VAL A 122 1.80 -0.38 5.13
CA VAL A 122 1.38 -1.80 5.17
C VAL A 122 2.20 -2.65 4.20
N ALA A 123 2.43 -2.17 2.97
CA ALA A 123 3.24 -2.86 1.97
C ALA A 123 4.71 -3.02 2.44
N ALA A 124 5.26 -2.00 3.11
CA ALA A 124 6.61 -2.06 3.66
C ALA A 124 6.73 -3.11 4.79
N LEU A 125 5.76 -3.15 5.71
CA LEU A 125 5.70 -4.16 6.77
C LEU A 125 5.60 -5.59 6.20
N ALA A 126 4.77 -5.79 5.17
CA ALA A 126 4.61 -7.08 4.50
C ALA A 126 5.86 -7.49 3.72
N ALA A 127 6.54 -6.53 3.08
CA ALA A 127 7.76 -6.79 2.32
C ALA A 127 8.89 -7.34 3.20
N VAL A 128 9.07 -6.81 4.41
CA VAL A 128 10.05 -7.35 5.36
C VAL A 128 9.69 -8.76 5.81
N GLU A 129 8.41 -9.00 6.15
CA GLU A 129 7.96 -10.31 6.63
C GLU A 129 8.09 -11.42 5.58
N ARG A 130 7.92 -11.07 4.30
CA ARG A 130 7.97 -12.02 3.17
C ARG A 130 9.06 -11.64 2.16
N GLU A 131 10.21 -11.12 2.63
CA GLU A 131 11.28 -10.60 1.78
C GLU A 131 11.71 -11.53 0.68
N GLN A 132 11.81 -12.84 0.96
CA GLN A 132 12.27 -13.82 -0.03
C GLN A 132 11.32 -13.97 -1.23
N GLU A 133 10.05 -13.60 -1.05
CA GLU A 133 9.00 -13.73 -2.05
C GLU A 133 8.73 -12.44 -2.82
N ILE A 134 9.32 -11.34 -2.39
CA ILE A 134 9.09 -10.01 -2.98
C ILE A 134 10.33 -9.59 -3.76
N GLU A 135 10.15 -9.21 -5.00
CA GLU A 135 11.21 -8.74 -5.88
C GLU A 135 11.60 -7.27 -5.58
N GLN A 136 10.60 -6.41 -5.33
CA GLN A 136 10.79 -4.99 -5.09
C GLN A 136 9.58 -4.35 -4.38
N LEU A 137 9.79 -3.18 -3.77
CA LEU A 137 8.78 -2.41 -3.05
C LEU A 137 8.63 -1.01 -3.63
N ILE A 138 7.39 -0.56 -3.85
CA ILE A 138 7.10 0.80 -4.33
C ILE A 138 6.11 1.47 -3.38
N MET A 139 6.48 2.61 -2.82
CA MET A 139 5.65 3.36 -1.89
C MET A 139 5.34 4.76 -2.43
N TYR A 140 4.06 5.09 -2.50
CA TYR A 140 3.59 6.42 -2.86
C TYR A 140 3.16 7.16 -1.59
N TYR A 141 3.83 8.26 -1.27
CA TYR A 141 3.54 9.11 -0.08
C TYR A 141 3.21 8.29 1.17
N PRO A 142 4.07 7.31 1.57
CA PRO A 142 3.75 6.36 2.64
C PRO A 142 3.50 7.05 3.97
N ALA A 143 2.42 6.67 4.66
CA ALA A 143 2.03 7.26 5.94
C ALA A 143 2.83 6.66 7.11
N LEU A 144 4.15 6.82 7.08
CA LEU A 144 5.07 6.38 8.14
C LEU A 144 4.92 7.20 9.43
N CYS A 145 4.13 8.27 9.42
CA CYS A 145 3.77 9.07 10.59
C CYS A 145 2.78 8.36 11.53
N ILE A 146 2.06 7.33 11.07
CA ILE A 146 0.98 6.67 11.82
C ILE A 146 1.40 6.28 13.25
N PRO A 147 2.57 5.64 13.51
CA PRO A 147 3.01 5.34 14.87
C PRO A 147 3.27 6.57 15.73
N ASP A 148 3.87 7.61 15.17
CA ASP A 148 4.13 8.86 15.89
C ASP A 148 2.84 9.62 16.20
N ASP A 149 1.91 9.63 15.25
CA ASP A 149 0.58 10.23 15.43
C ASP A 149 -0.19 9.53 16.56
N ALA A 150 -0.16 8.20 16.58
CA ALA A 150 -0.79 7.42 17.64
C ALA A 150 -0.16 7.70 19.03
N ARG A 151 1.16 7.79 19.10
CA ARG A 151 1.88 8.14 20.36
C ARG A 151 1.62 9.58 20.82
N ARG A 152 1.36 10.50 19.89
CA ARG A 152 0.95 11.87 20.22
C ARG A 152 -0.55 12.00 20.54
N GLY A 153 -1.34 10.93 20.39
CA GLY A 153 -2.79 10.97 20.57
C GLY A 153 -3.50 11.77 19.47
N GLN A 154 -2.92 11.81 18.27
CA GLN A 154 -3.51 12.50 17.11
C GLN A 154 -3.50 11.59 15.89
N MET A 155 -4.67 11.11 15.47
CA MET A 155 -4.84 10.28 14.29
C MET A 155 -5.68 11.05 13.25
N ILE A 156 -5.00 11.65 12.27
CA ILE A 156 -5.62 12.54 11.26
C ILE A 156 -6.27 13.73 11.95
N ASN A 157 -7.61 13.77 12.07
CA ASN A 157 -8.38 14.83 12.76
C ASN A 157 -8.88 14.40 14.14
N ALA A 158 -8.69 13.15 14.55
CA ALA A 158 -9.02 12.68 15.89
C ALA A 158 -7.93 13.07 16.90
N LYS A 159 -8.35 13.45 18.11
CA LYS A 159 -7.45 13.74 19.24
C LYS A 159 -7.93 13.00 20.47
N PHE A 160 -7.01 12.39 21.22
CA PHE A 160 -7.28 11.65 22.45
C PHE A 160 -6.02 11.63 23.34
N ASP A 161 -6.20 11.26 24.60
CA ASP A 161 -5.07 10.98 25.48
C ASP A 161 -4.40 9.67 25.03
N PRO A 162 -3.12 9.69 24.61
CA PRO A 162 -2.44 8.48 24.12
C PRO A 162 -2.23 7.41 25.22
N ALA A 163 -2.27 7.79 26.50
CA ALA A 163 -2.21 6.85 27.62
C ALA A 163 -3.58 6.19 27.92
N HIS A 164 -4.67 6.81 27.46
CA HIS A 164 -6.05 6.37 27.68
C HIS A 164 -6.81 6.41 26.33
N VAL A 165 -6.38 5.59 25.39
CA VAL A 165 -7.02 5.51 24.07
C VAL A 165 -8.49 5.14 24.23
N PRO A 166 -9.46 5.94 23.72
CA PRO A 166 -10.85 5.63 23.85
C PRO A 166 -11.21 4.34 23.13
N GLU A 167 -12.18 3.58 23.65
CA GLU A 167 -12.64 2.32 23.05
C GLU A 167 -12.98 2.48 21.57
N GLN A 168 -13.53 3.64 21.20
CA GLN A 168 -13.84 4.02 19.83
C GLN A 168 -13.58 5.51 19.63
N PHE A 169 -13.12 5.86 18.42
CA PHE A 169 -12.98 7.25 17.99
C PHE A 169 -13.29 7.38 16.49
N ARG A 170 -13.39 8.61 16.00
CA ARG A 170 -13.66 8.85 14.58
C ARG A 170 -12.50 9.61 13.95
N ALA A 171 -11.95 9.03 12.87
CA ALA A 171 -10.99 9.70 12.00
C ALA A 171 -11.63 9.91 10.61
N LEU A 172 -11.76 11.15 10.17
CA LEU A 172 -12.60 11.54 9.04
C LEU A 172 -14.03 11.01 9.23
N PHE A 173 -14.51 10.21 8.28
CA PHE A 173 -15.83 9.57 8.32
C PHE A 173 -15.78 8.12 8.83
N VAL A 174 -14.60 7.57 9.12
CA VAL A 174 -14.42 6.18 9.59
C VAL A 174 -14.46 6.13 11.11
N ARG A 175 -15.23 5.21 11.67
CA ARG A 175 -15.23 4.91 13.10
C ARG A 175 -14.19 3.82 13.35
N LEU A 176 -13.25 4.09 14.23
CA LEU A 176 -12.15 3.20 14.58
C LEU A 176 -12.30 2.69 16.01
N GLY A 177 -11.83 1.47 16.26
CA GLY A 177 -11.63 0.97 17.62
C GLY A 177 -10.27 1.38 18.18
N ALA A 178 -10.09 1.26 19.48
CA ALA A 178 -8.83 1.50 20.18
C ALA A 178 -7.65 0.75 19.53
N LYS A 179 -7.92 -0.44 19.00
CA LYS A 179 -6.94 -1.30 18.32
C LYS A 179 -6.11 -0.54 17.27
N TYR A 180 -6.73 0.35 16.50
CA TYR A 180 -6.04 1.10 15.45
C TYR A 180 -4.88 1.93 16.02
N ALA A 181 -5.12 2.65 17.11
CA ALA A 181 -4.08 3.46 17.75
C ALA A 181 -3.11 2.60 18.58
N LEU A 182 -3.60 1.61 19.32
CA LEU A 182 -2.77 0.77 20.17
C LEU A 182 -1.76 -0.07 19.37
N ASP A 183 -2.19 -0.69 18.28
CA ASP A 183 -1.29 -1.42 17.38
C ASP A 183 -0.22 -0.47 16.80
N ALA A 184 -0.63 0.73 16.38
CA ALA A 184 0.29 1.73 15.83
C ALA A 184 1.30 2.25 16.87
N GLN A 185 0.87 2.50 18.12
CA GLN A 185 1.76 2.95 19.20
C GLN A 185 2.93 1.97 19.45
N GLY A 186 2.70 0.67 19.27
CA GLY A 186 3.68 -0.38 19.44
C GLY A 186 4.76 -0.48 18.35
N LEU A 187 4.59 0.22 17.23
CA LEU A 187 5.48 0.13 16.06
C LEU A 187 6.53 1.24 16.07
N ASP A 188 7.76 0.90 15.70
CA ASP A 188 8.76 1.84 15.21
C ASP A 188 8.86 1.66 13.69
N PRO A 189 8.32 2.61 12.88
CA PRO A 189 8.23 2.41 11.44
C PRO A 189 9.60 2.15 10.81
N TYR A 190 10.64 2.80 11.27
CA TYR A 190 11.98 2.68 10.67
C TYR A 190 12.66 1.37 11.03
N ARG A 191 12.51 0.90 12.27
CA ARG A 191 13.01 -0.41 12.68
C ARG A 191 12.27 -1.54 11.94
N GLU A 192 10.96 -1.42 11.80
CA GLU A 192 10.13 -2.47 11.19
C GLU A 192 10.36 -2.62 9.68
N ILE A 193 10.62 -1.51 8.96
CA ILE A 193 10.66 -1.53 7.48
C ILE A 193 12.08 -1.61 6.89
N CYS A 194 13.11 -1.11 7.59
CA CYS A 194 14.47 -1.04 7.03
C CYS A 194 15.18 -2.39 6.92
N GLY A 195 14.58 -3.48 7.38
CA GLY A 195 15.08 -4.85 7.17
C GLY A 195 14.96 -5.36 5.74
N PHE A 196 14.16 -4.73 4.89
CA PHE A 196 14.01 -5.11 3.49
C PHE A 196 15.21 -4.64 2.66
N SER A 197 15.96 -5.59 2.09
CA SER A 197 17.23 -5.31 1.41
C SER A 197 17.12 -5.17 -0.11
N LYS A 198 16.01 -5.58 -0.70
CA LYS A 198 15.78 -5.53 -2.14
C LYS A 198 15.39 -4.11 -2.60
N PRO A 199 15.30 -3.83 -3.92
CA PRO A 199 15.06 -2.48 -4.42
C PRO A 199 13.78 -1.86 -3.89
N VAL A 200 13.87 -0.60 -3.45
CA VAL A 200 12.75 0.21 -2.95
C VAL A 200 12.66 1.52 -3.72
N LEU A 201 11.44 1.86 -4.16
CA LEU A 201 11.11 3.19 -4.65
C LEU A 201 10.17 3.87 -3.67
N ILE A 202 10.50 5.10 -3.27
CA ILE A 202 9.58 6.00 -2.57
C ILE A 202 9.32 7.19 -3.48
N VAL A 203 8.04 7.50 -3.73
CA VAL A 203 7.63 8.74 -4.43
C VAL A 203 6.77 9.56 -3.49
N HIS A 204 7.19 10.81 -3.21
CA HIS A 204 6.47 11.66 -2.26
C HIS A 204 6.33 13.09 -2.80
N GLY A 205 5.15 13.68 -2.56
CA GLY A 205 4.85 15.04 -2.97
C GLY A 205 5.46 16.08 -2.02
N THR A 206 6.14 17.09 -2.56
CA THR A 206 6.72 18.18 -1.74
C THR A 206 5.68 19.14 -1.18
N GLU A 207 4.45 19.09 -1.67
CA GLU A 207 3.29 19.89 -1.21
C GLU A 207 2.30 19.05 -0.39
N ASP A 208 2.71 17.86 0.05
CA ASP A 208 1.89 16.97 0.89
C ASP A 208 1.71 17.59 2.28
N LYS A 209 0.44 17.94 2.60
CA LYS A 209 0.06 18.54 3.89
C LYS A 209 -0.50 17.52 4.89
N LEU A 210 -0.66 16.27 4.47
CA LEU A 210 -1.20 15.21 5.32
C LEU A 210 -0.09 14.36 5.94
N VAL A 211 0.92 14.02 5.13
CA VAL A 211 2.10 13.27 5.57
C VAL A 211 3.34 14.09 5.23
N ASP A 212 4.07 14.52 6.25
CA ASP A 212 5.30 15.28 6.05
C ASP A 212 6.35 14.42 5.32
N ILE A 213 6.94 14.98 4.25
CA ILE A 213 7.91 14.29 3.41
C ILE A 213 9.18 13.87 4.17
N SER A 214 9.46 14.47 5.33
CA SER A 214 10.61 14.10 6.18
C SER A 214 10.57 12.63 6.61
N TYR A 215 9.36 12.05 6.76
CA TYR A 215 9.21 10.62 7.04
C TYR A 215 9.78 9.76 5.91
N SER A 216 9.49 10.11 4.66
CA SER A 216 10.03 9.41 3.49
C SER A 216 11.54 9.64 3.31
N ARG A 217 12.03 10.85 3.56
CA ARG A 217 13.47 11.14 3.55
C ARG A 217 14.23 10.31 4.57
N ARG A 218 13.69 10.19 5.79
CA ARG A 218 14.29 9.35 6.84
C ARG A 218 14.23 7.86 6.47
N ALA A 219 13.12 7.37 5.94
CA ALA A 219 13.00 5.99 5.50
C ALA A 219 14.01 5.66 4.40
N ALA A 220 14.18 6.54 3.42
CA ALA A 220 15.13 6.35 2.32
C ALA A 220 16.60 6.24 2.81
N GLN A 221 16.94 6.87 3.92
CA GLN A 221 18.27 6.74 4.53
C GLN A 221 18.46 5.40 5.26
N GLY A 222 17.38 4.77 5.71
CA GLY A 222 17.41 3.51 6.44
C GLY A 222 17.42 2.27 5.55
N TYR A 223 16.89 2.35 4.34
CA TYR A 223 16.91 1.23 3.39
C TYR A 223 18.28 1.10 2.72
N PRO A 224 18.83 -0.10 2.57
CA PRO A 224 20.13 -0.32 1.90
C PRO A 224 20.08 -0.04 0.39
N ASN A 225 18.92 -0.17 -0.24
CA ASN A 225 18.73 -0.01 -1.69
C ASN A 225 17.43 0.76 -1.96
N CYS A 226 17.43 2.07 -1.76
CA CYS A 226 16.26 2.92 -1.92
C CYS A 226 16.50 4.12 -2.82
N ARG A 227 15.60 4.33 -3.77
CA ARG A 227 15.47 5.57 -4.54
C ARG A 227 14.30 6.38 -4.02
N LEU A 228 14.55 7.56 -3.47
CA LEU A 228 13.51 8.56 -3.16
C LEU A 228 13.38 9.53 -4.33
N VAL A 229 12.15 9.70 -4.81
CA VAL A 229 11.80 10.69 -5.83
C VAL A 229 10.80 11.68 -5.23
N GLU A 230 11.25 12.92 -5.05
CA GLU A 230 10.42 14.03 -4.62
C GLU A 230 9.78 14.68 -5.83
N VAL A 231 8.46 14.79 -5.83
CA VAL A 231 7.71 15.39 -6.95
C VAL A 231 6.93 16.61 -6.45
N LYS A 232 6.71 17.59 -7.31
CA LYS A 232 5.80 18.68 -6.98
C LYS A 232 4.36 18.15 -7.01
N GLY A 233 3.80 17.84 -5.84
CA GLY A 233 2.48 17.22 -5.72
C GLY A 233 1.94 17.22 -4.31
N ASP A 234 0.61 17.07 -4.23
CA ASP A 234 -0.17 16.93 -3.01
C ASP A 234 -0.27 15.47 -2.55
N HIS A 235 -0.87 15.25 -1.37
CA HIS A 235 -1.18 13.90 -0.90
C HIS A 235 -2.15 13.18 -1.85
N GLY A 236 -1.78 12.00 -2.30
CA GLY A 236 -2.59 11.22 -3.26
C GLY A 236 -2.35 11.58 -4.72
N PHE A 237 -1.54 12.61 -5.01
CA PHE A 237 -1.34 13.11 -6.37
C PHE A 237 -2.69 13.38 -7.08
N ILE A 238 -3.57 14.10 -6.38
CA ILE A 238 -4.94 14.38 -6.83
C ILE A 238 -4.93 15.59 -7.77
N LEU A 239 -4.27 16.66 -7.35
CA LEU A 239 -4.18 17.90 -8.10
C LEU A 239 -2.94 17.97 -8.98
N SER A 240 -1.81 17.41 -8.51
CA SER A 240 -0.53 17.45 -9.21
C SER A 240 0.37 16.27 -8.78
N GLY A 241 1.42 15.98 -9.56
CA GLY A 241 2.45 15.00 -9.22
C GLY A 241 2.22 13.59 -9.79
N PHE A 242 1.02 13.25 -10.30
CA PHE A 242 0.77 11.89 -10.80
C PHE A 242 1.60 11.55 -12.05
N ALA A 243 1.79 12.49 -12.97
CA ALA A 243 2.57 12.25 -14.19
C ALA A 243 4.04 11.98 -13.87
N GLU A 244 4.63 12.75 -12.95
CA GLU A 244 6.00 12.58 -12.47
C GLU A 244 6.15 11.29 -11.67
N SER A 245 5.16 10.96 -10.83
CA SER A 245 5.09 9.69 -10.09
C SER A 245 5.05 8.49 -11.05
N LYS A 246 4.22 8.55 -12.10
CA LYS A 246 4.18 7.52 -13.16
C LYS A 246 5.55 7.37 -13.81
N ARG A 247 6.21 8.47 -14.20
CA ARG A 247 7.53 8.45 -14.82
C ARG A 247 8.56 7.80 -13.89
N ALA A 248 8.62 8.22 -12.62
CA ALA A 248 9.53 7.64 -11.62
C ALA A 248 9.32 6.13 -11.45
N THR A 249 8.07 5.68 -11.45
CA THR A 249 7.71 4.26 -11.38
C THR A 249 8.24 3.50 -12.59
N LEU A 250 8.03 4.02 -13.81
CA LEU A 250 8.50 3.37 -15.04
C LEU A 250 10.02 3.30 -15.12
N GLU A 251 10.71 4.39 -14.78
CA GLU A 251 12.17 4.42 -14.71
C GLU A 251 12.71 3.39 -13.71
N PHE A 252 12.06 3.25 -12.54
CA PHE A 252 12.45 2.26 -11.53
C PHE A 252 12.27 0.83 -12.04
N LEU A 253 11.11 0.50 -12.61
CA LEU A 253 10.85 -0.81 -13.18
C LEU A 253 11.87 -1.20 -14.28
N HIS A 254 12.27 -0.24 -15.12
CA HIS A 254 13.22 -0.49 -16.20
C HIS A 254 14.68 -0.54 -15.71
N SER A 255 14.99 0.00 -14.52
CA SER A 255 16.36 -0.03 -13.97
C SER A 255 16.67 -1.27 -13.15
N THR A 256 15.64 -2.03 -12.74
CA THR A 256 15.77 -3.26 -11.93
C THR A 256 15.75 -4.53 -12.77
N HIS A 257 15.62 -4.40 -14.08
CA HIS A 257 15.68 -5.44 -15.10
C HIS A 257 16.67 -5.05 -16.18
#